data_fab3f5b59a169f8e9e0567c487c2a619
#
_entry.id   fab3f5b59a169f8e9e0567c487c2a619
#
_cell.length_a   1.000
_cell.length_b   1.000
_cell.length_c   1.000
_cell.angle_alpha   90.00
_cell.angle_beta   90.00
_cell.angle_gamma   90.00
#
_symmetry.space_group_name_H-M   'P 1'
#
loop_
_entity.id
_entity.type
_entity.pdbx_description
1 polymer ?
#
loop_
_entity_poly.entity_id
_entity_poly.type
_entity_poly.pdbx_seq_one_letter_code
_entity_poly.pdbx_strand_id
1 'polypeptide(L)'
;SVVEPIEPVFVDYEKDMKQFKAEGLNVLYVQNKVNDIAKLNYIYDKGTESDPILNLAFNYLSYLGTPTRTAEEIAEEMYQLACSFSLRAGSSSTNIAVNGLDENLPKAMEIVEDLIYNAVPDETILENLKTDMLKSRTDAKLNQSSCFNALQRYVMYGPDFITKTTICNEELKNLTSEELLGTIRNLMECEHEILYY
;
A
#
# COMPACT_ATOMS: atom_id res chain seq x y z
N SER A 1 -15.81 -19.88 39.51
CA SER A 1 -15.32 -20.53 38.28
C SER A 1 -13.82 -20.35 38.23
N VAL A 2 -13.10 -21.44 38.26
CA VAL A 2 -11.63 -21.44 38.04
C VAL A 2 -11.45 -21.25 36.54
N VAL A 3 -10.97 -20.09 36.13
CA VAL A 3 -10.57 -19.83 34.75
C VAL A 3 -9.22 -20.51 34.57
N GLU A 4 -9.14 -21.51 33.69
CA GLU A 4 -7.87 -22.11 33.33
C GLU A 4 -6.97 -21.01 32.72
N PRO A 5 -5.70 -20.93 33.13
CA PRO A 5 -4.78 -19.96 32.56
C PRO A 5 -4.57 -20.26 31.08
N ILE A 6 -4.72 -19.22 30.23
CA ILE A 6 -4.42 -19.33 28.81
C ILE A 6 -2.91 -19.40 28.67
N GLU A 7 -2.38 -20.54 28.24
CA GLU A 7 -0.97 -20.66 27.88
C GLU A 7 -0.75 -20.04 26.50
N PRO A 8 0.14 -19.04 26.39
CA PRO A 8 0.43 -18.42 25.10
C PRO A 8 1.15 -19.43 24.17
N VAL A 9 0.61 -19.63 22.99
CA VAL A 9 1.26 -20.39 21.93
C VAL A 9 2.09 -19.41 21.08
N PHE A 10 3.41 -19.55 21.13
CA PHE A 10 4.31 -18.73 20.32
C PHE A 10 4.50 -19.37 18.95
N VAL A 11 4.59 -18.50 17.92
CA VAL A 11 4.93 -18.92 16.56
C VAL A 11 6.37 -19.42 16.53
N ASP A 12 6.59 -20.63 16.05
CA ASP A 12 7.91 -21.20 15.80
C ASP A 12 8.22 -21.02 14.30
N TYR A 13 9.00 -19.99 13.98
CA TYR A 13 9.30 -19.63 12.58
C TYR A 13 9.98 -20.75 11.79
N GLU A 14 10.73 -21.64 12.45
CA GLU A 14 11.38 -22.77 11.79
C GLU A 14 10.39 -23.88 11.41
N LYS A 15 9.30 -24.04 12.18
CA LYS A 15 8.30 -25.09 11.97
C LYS A 15 7.06 -24.61 11.26
N ASP A 16 6.61 -23.38 11.58
CA ASP A 16 5.34 -22.84 11.11
C ASP A 16 5.46 -22.09 9.80
N MET A 17 6.69 -21.63 9.44
CA MET A 17 6.95 -20.89 8.22
C MET A 17 7.81 -21.70 7.24
N LYS A 18 7.37 -21.81 5.99
CA LYS A 18 8.16 -22.39 4.90
C LYS A 18 8.73 -21.27 4.05
N GLN A 19 10.01 -21.34 3.76
CA GLN A 19 10.69 -20.44 2.85
C GLN A 19 11.14 -21.21 1.61
N PHE A 20 10.80 -20.68 0.43
CA PHE A 20 11.22 -21.25 -0.85
C PHE A 20 11.34 -20.16 -1.90
N LYS A 21 11.89 -20.51 -3.07
CA LYS A 21 11.94 -19.61 -4.23
C LYS A 21 10.94 -20.07 -5.27
N ALA A 22 10.12 -19.13 -5.75
CA ALA A 22 9.25 -19.32 -6.91
C ALA A 22 9.59 -18.26 -7.96
N GLU A 23 9.94 -18.69 -9.15
CA GLU A 23 10.32 -17.80 -10.29
C GLU A 23 11.40 -16.75 -9.94
N GLY A 24 12.30 -17.10 -9.02
CA GLY A 24 13.37 -16.21 -8.54
C GLY A 24 13.02 -15.34 -7.35
N LEU A 25 11.75 -15.24 -6.97
CA LEU A 25 11.29 -14.48 -5.81
C LEU A 25 11.37 -15.31 -4.52
N ASN A 26 11.68 -14.67 -3.41
CA ASN A 26 11.60 -15.29 -2.09
C ASN A 26 10.13 -15.33 -1.66
N VAL A 27 9.65 -16.53 -1.33
CA VAL A 27 8.28 -16.75 -0.83
C VAL A 27 8.37 -17.28 0.60
N LEU A 28 7.69 -16.56 1.49
CA LEU A 28 7.44 -16.96 2.87
C LEU A 28 5.99 -17.43 2.95
N TYR A 29 5.80 -18.69 3.33
CA TYR A 29 4.48 -19.30 3.44
C TYR A 29 4.20 -19.77 4.86
N VAL A 30 3.05 -19.33 5.38
CA VAL A 30 2.51 -19.79 6.66
C VAL A 30 1.12 -20.35 6.42
N GLN A 31 0.91 -21.63 6.72
CA GLN A 31 -0.39 -22.24 6.51
C GLN A 31 -1.41 -21.76 7.56
N ASN A 32 -2.50 -21.14 7.12
CA ASN A 32 -3.66 -20.91 7.97
C ASN A 32 -4.39 -22.25 8.19
N LYS A 33 -4.49 -22.67 9.46
CA LYS A 33 -5.16 -23.91 9.88
C LYS A 33 -6.49 -23.65 10.58
N VAL A 34 -6.93 -22.40 10.67
CA VAL A 34 -8.07 -21.97 11.48
C VAL A 34 -9.32 -21.73 10.62
N ASN A 35 -9.13 -21.20 9.43
CA ASN A 35 -10.19 -20.86 8.49
C ASN A 35 -9.65 -20.78 7.06
N ASP A 36 -10.56 -20.54 6.09
CA ASP A 36 -10.23 -20.45 4.66
C ASP A 36 -9.89 -19.02 4.22
N ILE A 37 -9.45 -18.15 5.14
CA ILE A 37 -9.01 -16.79 4.81
C ILE A 37 -7.51 -16.84 4.58
N ALA A 38 -7.08 -16.27 3.47
CA ALA A 38 -5.67 -16.14 3.14
C ALA A 38 -5.31 -14.68 2.83
N LYS A 39 -4.04 -14.38 2.94
CA LYS A 39 -3.48 -13.07 2.63
C LYS A 39 -2.17 -13.23 1.87
N LEU A 40 -2.10 -12.58 0.72
CA LEU A 40 -0.90 -12.47 -0.08
C LEU A 40 -0.35 -11.04 0.03
N ASN A 41 0.93 -10.90 0.35
CA ASN A 41 1.60 -9.62 0.46
C ASN A 41 2.83 -9.61 -0.44
N TYR A 42 2.99 -8.54 -1.22
CA TYR A 42 4.22 -8.17 -1.89
C TYR A 42 4.91 -7.10 -1.07
N ILE A 43 6.12 -7.37 -0.63
CA ILE A 43 6.89 -6.51 0.28
C ILE A 43 8.12 -5.99 -0.47
N TYR A 44 8.17 -4.68 -0.70
CA TYR A 44 9.26 -3.97 -1.36
C TYR A 44 10.07 -3.20 -0.33
N ASP A 45 11.40 -3.32 -0.36
CA ASP A 45 12.33 -2.54 0.47
C ASP A 45 12.51 -1.10 -0.09
N LYS A 46 11.41 -0.49 -0.47
CA LYS A 46 11.30 0.89 -0.93
C LYS A 46 10.08 1.53 -0.32
N GLY A 47 10.22 2.73 0.20
CA GLY A 47 9.14 3.49 0.82
C GLY A 47 9.22 4.97 0.47
N THR A 48 8.50 5.79 1.22
CA THR A 48 8.42 7.23 0.99
C THR A 48 9.74 7.98 1.23
N GLU A 49 10.71 7.38 1.90
CA GLU A 49 12.07 7.94 2.02
C GLU A 49 12.85 7.85 0.70
N SER A 50 12.57 6.85 -0.12
CA SER A 50 13.17 6.70 -1.46
C SER A 50 12.33 7.34 -2.56
N ASP A 51 11.01 7.37 -2.39
CA ASP A 51 10.09 8.00 -3.35
C ASP A 51 8.90 8.64 -2.60
N PRO A 52 8.93 9.96 -2.34
CA PRO A 52 7.93 10.64 -1.53
C PRO A 52 6.54 10.75 -2.17
N ILE A 53 6.38 10.41 -3.46
CA ILE A 53 5.08 10.43 -4.13
C ILE A 53 4.34 9.09 -4.10
N LEU A 54 4.96 8.01 -3.61
CA LEU A 54 4.36 6.67 -3.58
C LEU A 54 2.97 6.63 -2.93
N ASN A 55 2.80 7.28 -1.78
CA ASN A 55 1.50 7.31 -1.11
C ASN A 55 0.43 8.06 -1.92
N LEU A 56 0.82 9.15 -2.60
CA LEU A 56 -0.10 9.87 -3.47
C LEU A 56 -0.44 9.02 -4.71
N ALA A 57 0.55 8.33 -5.28
CA ALA A 57 0.36 7.44 -6.41
C ALA A 57 -0.64 6.31 -6.08
N PHE A 58 -0.49 5.66 -4.93
CA PHE A 58 -1.43 4.63 -4.48
C PHE A 58 -2.83 5.18 -4.17
N ASN A 59 -2.90 6.37 -3.54
CA ASN A 59 -4.18 7.01 -3.31
C ASN A 59 -4.87 7.34 -4.64
N TYR A 60 -4.13 7.88 -5.61
CA TYR A 60 -4.64 8.14 -6.94
C TYR A 60 -5.13 6.86 -7.63
N LEU A 61 -4.32 5.80 -7.65
CA LEU A 61 -4.67 4.51 -8.24
C LEU A 61 -5.98 3.93 -7.68
N SER A 62 -6.25 4.13 -6.40
CA SER A 62 -7.45 3.58 -5.75
C SER A 62 -8.78 4.18 -6.23
N TYR A 63 -8.73 5.30 -6.96
CA TYR A 63 -9.91 5.94 -7.57
C TYR A 63 -10.03 5.66 -9.07
N LEU A 64 -9.04 5.00 -9.67
CA LEU A 64 -9.02 4.75 -11.10
C LEU A 64 -9.70 3.43 -11.47
N GLY A 65 -10.14 3.36 -12.71
CA GLY A 65 -10.54 2.13 -13.36
C GLY A 65 -9.52 1.68 -14.39
N THR A 66 -9.87 0.61 -15.11
CA THR A 66 -9.14 0.07 -16.25
C THR A 66 -9.99 0.26 -17.53
N PRO A 67 -9.48 -0.06 -18.72
CA PRO A 67 -10.28 0.02 -19.95
C PRO A 67 -11.52 -0.88 -19.94
N THR A 68 -11.55 -1.90 -19.07
CA THR A 68 -12.61 -2.91 -18.99
C THR A 68 -13.47 -2.80 -17.74
N ARG A 69 -13.06 -2.03 -16.73
CA ARG A 69 -13.72 -1.90 -15.43
C ARG A 69 -13.62 -0.47 -14.90
N THR A 70 -14.71 0.06 -14.41
CA THR A 70 -14.68 1.28 -13.58
C THR A 70 -14.14 0.97 -12.17
N ALA A 71 -13.78 1.99 -11.41
CA ALA A 71 -13.39 1.82 -10.00
C ALA A 71 -14.50 1.18 -9.15
N GLU A 72 -15.76 1.52 -9.44
CA GLU A 72 -16.94 0.96 -8.77
C GLU A 72 -17.13 -0.53 -9.10
N GLU A 73 -16.96 -0.91 -10.36
CA GLU A 73 -17.01 -2.32 -10.79
C GLU A 73 -15.89 -3.15 -10.17
N ILE A 74 -14.67 -2.60 -10.06
CA ILE A 74 -13.56 -3.24 -9.35
C ILE A 74 -13.92 -3.49 -7.88
N ALA A 75 -14.47 -2.48 -7.20
CA ALA A 75 -14.88 -2.62 -5.81
C ALA A 75 -16.01 -3.66 -5.64
N GLU A 76 -16.97 -3.69 -6.55
CA GLU A 76 -18.08 -4.67 -6.55
C GLU A 76 -17.57 -6.09 -6.82
N GLU A 77 -16.72 -6.30 -7.83
CA GLU A 77 -16.14 -7.62 -8.11
C GLU A 77 -15.31 -8.13 -6.93
N MET A 78 -14.49 -7.28 -6.30
CA MET A 78 -13.73 -7.64 -5.10
C MET A 78 -14.64 -8.01 -3.93
N TYR A 79 -15.75 -7.29 -3.76
CA TYR A 79 -16.76 -7.62 -2.74
C TYR A 79 -17.43 -8.96 -3.01
N GLN A 80 -17.81 -9.25 -4.26
CA GLN A 80 -18.41 -10.54 -4.66
C GLN A 80 -17.46 -11.71 -4.44
N LEU A 81 -16.14 -11.50 -4.58
CA LEU A 81 -15.12 -12.48 -4.29
C LEU A 81 -14.84 -12.64 -2.79
N ALA A 82 -15.50 -11.86 -1.93
CA ALA A 82 -15.15 -11.74 -0.51
C ALA A 82 -13.66 -11.45 -0.29
N CYS A 83 -13.07 -10.66 -1.18
CA CYS A 83 -11.68 -10.23 -1.16
C CYS A 83 -11.57 -8.71 -1.03
N SER A 84 -10.42 -8.27 -0.57
CA SER A 84 -10.05 -6.85 -0.55
C SER A 84 -8.57 -6.69 -0.82
N PHE A 85 -8.15 -5.51 -1.26
CA PHE A 85 -6.74 -5.19 -1.43
C PHE A 85 -6.37 -3.91 -0.68
N SER A 86 -5.09 -3.76 -0.42
CA SER A 86 -4.53 -2.54 0.17
C SER A 86 -3.16 -2.23 -0.40
N LEU A 87 -2.92 -0.95 -0.67
CA LEU A 87 -1.69 -0.40 -1.20
C LEU A 87 -1.14 0.57 -0.15
N ARG A 88 0.03 0.30 0.42
CA ARG A 88 0.59 1.10 1.51
C ARG A 88 2.09 1.30 1.34
N ALA A 89 2.52 2.53 1.24
CA ALA A 89 3.92 2.90 1.34
C ALA A 89 4.23 3.42 2.75
N GLY A 90 5.08 2.69 3.48
CA GLY A 90 5.69 3.16 4.73
C GLY A 90 6.91 4.01 4.44
N SER A 91 7.69 4.35 5.48
CA SER A 91 8.93 5.12 5.32
C SER A 91 9.98 4.38 4.49
N SER A 92 10.29 3.15 4.88
CA SER A 92 11.36 2.32 4.28
C SER A 92 10.86 1.16 3.42
N SER A 93 9.58 0.78 3.52
CA SER A 93 9.03 -0.36 2.80
C SER A 93 7.63 -0.09 2.27
N THR A 94 7.28 -0.76 1.20
CA THR A 94 5.93 -0.73 0.61
C THR A 94 5.33 -2.12 0.64
N ASN A 95 4.05 -2.19 0.97
CA ASN A 95 3.29 -3.42 1.02
C ASN A 95 2.05 -3.31 0.10
N ILE A 96 1.93 -4.26 -0.82
CA ILE A 96 0.74 -4.48 -1.63
C ILE A 96 0.14 -5.79 -1.15
N ALA A 97 -1.07 -5.75 -0.61
CA ALA A 97 -1.71 -6.92 -0.03
C ALA A 97 -3.08 -7.18 -0.65
N VAL A 98 -3.36 -8.46 -0.89
CA VAL A 98 -4.70 -8.97 -1.22
C VAL A 98 -5.09 -9.99 -0.16
N ASN A 99 -6.27 -9.88 0.39
CA ASN A 99 -6.78 -10.79 1.42
C ASN A 99 -8.25 -11.12 1.18
N GLY A 100 -8.64 -12.32 1.57
CA GLY A 100 -9.99 -12.82 1.43
C GLY A 100 -10.05 -14.34 1.44
N LEU A 101 -11.07 -14.92 0.82
CA LEU A 101 -11.17 -16.36 0.68
C LEU A 101 -10.05 -16.91 -0.22
N ASP A 102 -9.36 -17.94 0.26
CA ASP A 102 -8.20 -18.54 -0.41
C ASP A 102 -8.51 -18.95 -1.86
N GLU A 103 -9.64 -19.58 -2.08
CA GLU A 103 -10.11 -20.03 -3.41
C GLU A 103 -10.29 -18.87 -4.41
N ASN A 104 -10.58 -17.66 -3.93
CA ASN A 104 -10.84 -16.47 -4.74
C ASN A 104 -9.61 -15.56 -4.92
N LEU A 105 -8.53 -15.77 -4.14
CA LEU A 105 -7.34 -14.94 -4.21
C LEU A 105 -6.73 -14.84 -5.62
N PRO A 106 -6.62 -15.93 -6.43
CA PRO A 106 -6.05 -15.82 -7.77
C PRO A 106 -6.82 -14.82 -8.65
N LYS A 107 -8.15 -14.87 -8.59
CA LYS A 107 -8.99 -13.94 -9.36
C LYS A 107 -8.91 -12.50 -8.83
N ALA A 108 -8.87 -12.33 -7.52
CA ALA A 108 -8.68 -11.03 -6.90
C ALA A 108 -7.33 -10.41 -7.28
N MET A 109 -6.27 -11.24 -7.36
CA MET A 109 -4.94 -10.83 -7.81
C MET A 109 -4.97 -10.33 -9.26
N GLU A 110 -5.62 -11.06 -10.18
CA GLU A 110 -5.76 -10.62 -11.57
C GLU A 110 -6.40 -9.24 -11.69
N ILE A 111 -7.40 -8.94 -10.86
CA ILE A 111 -8.06 -7.62 -10.83
C ILE A 111 -7.10 -6.53 -10.34
N VAL A 112 -6.32 -6.81 -9.30
CA VAL A 112 -5.36 -5.84 -8.74
C VAL A 112 -4.20 -5.61 -9.72
N GLU A 113 -3.70 -6.65 -10.35
CA GLU A 113 -2.65 -6.53 -11.39
C GLU A 113 -3.15 -5.75 -12.60
N ASP A 114 -4.37 -6.04 -13.08
CA ASP A 114 -4.99 -5.27 -14.17
C ASP A 114 -5.08 -3.77 -13.80
N LEU A 115 -5.50 -3.44 -12.58
CA LEU A 115 -5.54 -2.06 -12.09
C LEU A 115 -4.15 -1.42 -12.06
N ILE A 116 -3.13 -2.13 -11.57
CA ILE A 116 -1.76 -1.60 -11.47
C ILE A 116 -1.16 -1.29 -12.85
N TYR A 117 -1.33 -2.20 -13.81
CA TYR A 117 -0.68 -2.09 -15.11
C TYR A 117 -1.49 -1.32 -16.14
N ASN A 118 -2.82 -1.36 -16.05
CA ASN A 118 -3.74 -0.85 -17.08
C ASN A 118 -4.66 0.26 -16.57
N ALA A 119 -4.37 0.89 -15.41
CA ALA A 119 -5.17 2.01 -14.92
C ALA A 119 -5.28 3.12 -15.95
N VAL A 120 -6.50 3.61 -16.16
CA VAL A 120 -6.79 4.73 -17.06
C VAL A 120 -6.64 6.05 -16.29
N PRO A 121 -5.75 6.96 -16.72
CA PRO A 121 -5.59 8.25 -16.08
C PRO A 121 -6.87 9.07 -16.08
N ASP A 122 -7.15 9.78 -14.98
CA ASP A 122 -8.22 10.76 -14.85
C ASP A 122 -7.69 12.06 -14.21
N GLU A 123 -7.54 13.11 -15.03
CA GLU A 123 -7.00 14.39 -14.58
C GLU A 123 -7.94 15.09 -13.58
N THR A 124 -9.24 14.83 -13.62
CA THR A 124 -10.19 15.42 -12.67
C THR A 124 -9.96 14.87 -11.27
N ILE A 125 -9.75 13.56 -11.17
CA ILE A 125 -9.41 12.88 -9.91
C ILE A 125 -8.08 13.41 -9.39
N LEU A 126 -7.07 13.52 -10.25
CA LEU A 126 -5.76 14.05 -9.85
C LEU A 126 -5.84 15.46 -9.29
N GLU A 127 -6.52 16.37 -9.98
CA GLU A 127 -6.67 17.76 -9.54
C GLU A 127 -7.46 17.88 -8.22
N ASN A 128 -8.46 17.04 -8.00
CA ASN A 128 -9.18 16.97 -6.74
C ASN A 128 -8.26 16.50 -5.60
N LEU A 129 -7.46 15.45 -5.81
CA LEU A 129 -6.51 14.97 -4.82
C LEU A 129 -5.44 16.02 -4.48
N LYS A 130 -4.89 16.72 -5.47
CA LYS A 130 -3.96 17.83 -5.25
C LYS A 130 -4.58 18.94 -4.40
N THR A 131 -5.81 19.32 -4.73
CA THR A 131 -6.57 20.36 -4.01
C THR A 131 -6.79 19.96 -2.55
N ASP A 132 -7.25 18.74 -2.31
CA ASP A 132 -7.48 18.21 -0.95
C ASP A 132 -6.18 18.13 -0.15
N MET A 133 -5.08 17.72 -0.78
CA MET A 133 -3.77 17.66 -0.12
C MET A 133 -3.25 19.06 0.24
N LEU A 134 -3.38 20.05 -0.65
CA LEU A 134 -2.99 21.42 -0.37
C LEU A 134 -3.82 22.04 0.75
N LYS A 135 -5.13 21.77 0.77
CA LYS A 135 -6.03 22.17 1.84
C LYS A 135 -5.64 21.52 3.15
N SER A 136 -5.45 20.21 3.17
CA SER A 136 -5.01 19.46 4.38
C SER A 136 -3.71 20.00 4.95
N ARG A 137 -2.73 20.36 4.10
CA ARG A 137 -1.47 20.99 4.54
C ARG A 137 -1.70 22.38 5.17
N THR A 138 -2.67 23.13 4.65
CA THR A 138 -3.05 24.44 5.21
C THR A 138 -3.72 24.28 6.57
N ASP A 139 -4.66 23.36 6.68
CA ASP A 139 -5.41 23.07 7.92
C ASP A 139 -4.47 22.49 9.01
N ALA A 140 -3.49 21.67 8.62
CA ALA A 140 -2.49 21.12 9.53
C ALA A 140 -1.69 22.21 10.27
N LYS A 141 -1.44 23.37 9.64
CA LYS A 141 -0.75 24.50 10.25
C LYS A 141 -1.57 25.20 11.34
N LEU A 142 -2.88 25.02 11.34
CA LEU A 142 -3.81 25.54 12.35
C LEU A 142 -4.04 24.54 13.48
N ASN A 143 -3.58 23.30 13.33
CA ASN A 143 -3.76 22.25 14.35
C ASN A 143 -2.52 22.16 15.24
N GLN A 144 -2.71 22.35 16.55
CA GLN A 144 -1.64 22.35 17.54
C GLN A 144 -0.86 21.02 17.57
N SER A 145 -1.53 19.89 17.52
CA SER A 145 -0.88 18.57 17.54
C SER A 145 -0.03 18.34 16.28
N SER A 146 -0.54 18.75 15.12
CA SER A 146 0.20 18.68 13.87
C SER A 146 1.46 19.55 13.89
N CYS A 147 1.36 20.77 14.40
CA CYS A 147 2.51 21.66 14.57
C CYS A 147 3.54 21.09 15.58
N PHE A 148 3.09 20.53 16.69
CA PHE A 148 3.95 19.89 17.67
C PHE A 148 4.68 18.67 17.09
N ASN A 149 3.97 17.80 16.37
CA ASN A 149 4.56 16.65 15.70
C ASN A 149 5.59 17.07 14.63
N ALA A 150 5.32 18.14 13.89
CA ALA A 150 6.28 18.69 12.92
C ALA A 150 7.54 19.22 13.62
N LEU A 151 7.39 19.95 14.74
CA LEU A 151 8.50 20.41 15.56
C LEU A 151 9.32 19.24 16.12
N GLN A 152 8.65 18.21 16.64
CA GLN A 152 9.31 17.01 17.17
C GLN A 152 10.15 16.32 16.09
N ARG A 153 9.62 16.14 14.89
CA ARG A 153 10.36 15.56 13.74
C ARG A 153 11.56 16.44 13.35
N TYR A 154 11.37 17.75 13.32
CA TYR A 154 12.47 18.68 13.04
C TYR A 154 13.61 18.56 14.06
N VAL A 155 13.28 18.47 15.35
CA VAL A 155 14.29 18.31 16.42
C VAL A 155 15.00 16.96 16.34
N MET A 156 14.27 15.88 16.02
CA MET A 156 14.82 14.52 15.97
C MET A 156 15.66 14.26 14.71
N TYR A 157 15.24 14.76 13.56
CA TYR A 157 15.79 14.37 12.24
C TYR A 157 16.45 15.52 11.48
N GLY A 158 16.35 16.76 12.00
CA GLY A 158 16.91 17.95 11.36
C GLY A 158 16.05 18.56 10.27
N PRO A 159 16.50 19.68 9.67
CA PRO A 159 15.74 20.48 8.72
C PRO A 159 15.49 19.75 7.38
N ASP A 160 16.40 18.88 6.95
CA ASP A 160 16.36 18.24 5.63
C ASP A 160 15.41 17.05 5.58
N PHE A 161 14.95 16.55 6.71
CA PHE A 161 14.09 15.37 6.78
C PHE A 161 12.77 15.58 6.03
N ILE A 162 12.12 16.72 6.26
CA ILE A 162 10.81 17.04 5.65
C ILE A 162 10.97 17.21 4.13
N THR A 163 12.03 17.86 3.69
CA THR A 163 12.27 18.09 2.26
C THR A 163 12.61 16.82 1.49
N LYS A 164 13.17 15.82 2.16
CA LYS A 164 13.48 14.51 1.55
C LYS A 164 12.31 13.56 1.52
N THR A 165 11.39 13.66 2.49
CA THR A 165 10.28 12.72 2.65
C THR A 165 8.92 13.25 2.18
N THR A 166 8.87 14.53 1.77
CA THR A 166 7.61 15.17 1.37
C THR A 166 7.85 16.15 0.23
N ILE A 167 7.19 15.94 -0.89
CA ILE A 167 7.26 16.89 -2.02
C ILE A 167 6.71 18.26 -1.62
N CYS A 168 7.29 19.33 -2.17
CA CYS A 168 6.81 20.69 -1.92
C CYS A 168 5.46 20.96 -2.64
N ASN A 169 4.83 22.10 -2.31
CA ASN A 169 3.53 22.45 -2.91
C ASN A 169 3.63 22.74 -4.41
N GLU A 170 4.79 23.20 -4.86
CA GLU A 170 5.05 23.50 -6.27
C GLU A 170 5.20 22.20 -7.08
N GLU A 171 5.99 21.26 -6.57
CA GLU A 171 6.11 19.92 -7.13
C GLU A 171 4.76 19.21 -7.18
N LEU A 172 3.98 19.25 -6.08
CA LEU A 172 2.64 18.66 -6.02
C LEU A 172 1.72 19.19 -7.11
N LYS A 173 1.72 20.51 -7.38
CA LYS A 173 0.89 21.12 -8.41
C LYS A 173 1.27 20.69 -9.83
N ASN A 174 2.55 20.43 -10.05
CA ASN A 174 3.10 20.07 -11.35
C ASN A 174 3.08 18.56 -11.63
N LEU A 175 2.78 17.72 -10.64
CA LEU A 175 2.67 16.28 -10.84
C LEU A 175 1.63 15.92 -11.89
N THR A 176 1.96 14.95 -12.71
CA THR A 176 1.10 14.42 -13.77
C THR A 176 0.62 13.00 -13.41
N SER A 177 -0.48 12.59 -14.01
CA SER A 177 -1.00 11.22 -13.90
C SER A 177 0.02 10.18 -14.34
N GLU A 178 0.78 10.49 -15.41
CA GLU A 178 1.82 9.60 -15.96
C GLU A 178 2.96 9.37 -14.96
N GLU A 179 3.40 10.42 -14.25
CA GLU A 179 4.44 10.30 -13.23
C GLU A 179 3.97 9.42 -12.06
N LEU A 180 2.73 9.59 -11.59
CA LEU A 180 2.19 8.78 -10.50
C LEU A 180 2.05 7.30 -10.90
N LEU A 181 1.49 7.02 -12.06
CA LEU A 181 1.35 5.65 -12.55
C LEU A 181 2.71 5.03 -12.91
N GLY A 182 3.63 5.84 -13.44
CA GLY A 182 5.01 5.43 -13.70
C GLY A 182 5.75 5.03 -12.43
N THR A 183 5.60 5.76 -11.34
CA THR A 183 6.17 5.43 -10.03
C THR A 183 5.70 4.06 -9.54
N ILE A 184 4.41 3.74 -9.68
CA ILE A 184 3.87 2.43 -9.29
C ILE A 184 4.47 1.33 -10.17
N ARG A 185 4.49 1.50 -11.50
CA ARG A 185 5.06 0.51 -12.42
C ARG A 185 6.54 0.26 -12.15
N ASN A 186 7.32 1.32 -11.89
CA ASN A 186 8.73 1.21 -11.52
C ASN A 186 8.94 0.47 -10.18
N LEU A 187 8.03 0.62 -9.23
CA LEU A 187 8.06 -0.16 -7.99
C LEU A 187 7.85 -1.64 -8.27
N MET A 188 6.90 -1.99 -9.15
CA MET A 188 6.60 -3.39 -9.49
C MET A 188 7.77 -4.14 -10.12
N GLU A 189 8.70 -3.43 -10.77
CA GLU A 189 9.92 -4.01 -11.35
C GLU A 189 11.04 -4.21 -10.30
N CYS A 190 10.85 -3.70 -9.09
CA CYS A 190 11.85 -3.84 -8.04
C CYS A 190 11.82 -5.22 -7.40
N GLU A 191 12.98 -5.65 -6.87
CA GLU A 191 13.08 -6.86 -6.08
C GLU A 191 12.14 -6.76 -4.86
N HIS A 192 11.41 -7.84 -4.59
CA HIS A 192 10.43 -7.92 -3.52
C HIS A 192 10.33 -9.34 -2.97
N GLU A 193 9.76 -9.44 -1.80
CA GLU A 193 9.44 -10.71 -1.15
C GLU A 193 7.92 -10.93 -1.15
N ILE A 194 7.53 -12.20 -1.22
CA ILE A 194 6.13 -12.59 -1.12
C ILE A 194 5.91 -13.25 0.24
N LEU A 195 4.92 -12.74 0.98
CA LEU A 195 4.41 -13.40 2.19
C LEU A 195 2.99 -13.88 1.92
N TYR A 196 2.81 -15.20 2.00
CA TYR A 196 1.51 -15.86 1.87
C TYR A 196 1.14 -16.53 3.18
N TYR A 197 -0.01 -16.13 3.72
CA TYR A 197 -0.54 -16.63 4.99
C TYR A 197 -1.95 -17.15 4.81
#